data_b02313b104d84ff882fa825bb56f1130
#
_entry.id   b02313b104d84ff882fa825bb56f1130
#
_cell.length_a   1.000
_cell.length_b   1.000
_cell.length_c   1.000
_cell.angle_alpha   90.00
_cell.angle_beta   90.00
_cell.angle_gamma   90.00
#
_symmetry.space_group_name_H-M   'P 1'
#
loop_
_entity.id
_entity.type
_entity.pdbx_description
1 polymer ?
#
loop_
_entity_poly.entity_id
_entity_poly.type
_entity_poly.pdbx_seq_one_letter_code
_entity_poly.pdbx_strand_id
1 'polypeptide(L)'
;MNARPQTRYDVAIIGGGASGLAAAIAAGRAGASVCVLERDVACGLPILATGNGRCNLSNARLDSRRYYNAAAAKAVLGRDGASRAEAFFDSLGLMTCEVEGRLYPITRRAETVHDCLLGACERLGVDMRCGVELQGAALDPAVARGDSDFPDIPDAAGGAWILDIREPERPVYVHGDQNDRAALRRARKTLAGAQMTQRQIRARSLVIAVGGCSHGICDMLDIPHVDEEPVLCPIAGALARPGNGAGTGNNPLDALDGLRLEAMLTLKRKGACIAYEEGEVLLRPYGISGIAAFNLSRRCQAGDLIEMDLFPACNNDQLAHTLRAREQHVGPWNGEAAWFDGVLPRALAAYVCEYVNGTGDAIAASAALLHRITLRVTGTCEHQQAQVRRGGIPFSSINADTLAVTSRPHLFACGEALDQDADCGGYNLGWAWLSGLRAGEAASR
;
A
#
# COMPACT_ATOMS: atom_id res chain seq x y z
N MET A 1 -14.94 -35.72 -14.89
CA MET A 1 -14.98 -35.23 -16.30
C MET A 1 -14.28 -33.87 -16.26
N ASN A 2 -13.12 -33.73 -16.88
CA ASN A 2 -12.46 -32.43 -16.99
C ASN A 2 -13.24 -31.60 -18.01
N ALA A 3 -14.12 -30.72 -17.53
CA ALA A 3 -14.73 -29.72 -18.40
C ALA A 3 -13.60 -28.94 -19.07
N ARG A 4 -13.71 -28.73 -20.39
CA ARG A 4 -12.77 -27.85 -21.10
C ARG A 4 -12.82 -26.48 -20.41
N PRO A 5 -11.69 -25.83 -20.10
CA PRO A 5 -11.72 -24.53 -19.48
C PRO A 5 -12.50 -23.55 -20.37
N GLN A 6 -13.36 -22.76 -19.77
CA GLN A 6 -14.11 -21.71 -20.46
C GLN A 6 -13.12 -20.75 -21.12
N THR A 7 -13.39 -20.32 -22.34
CA THR A 7 -12.50 -19.42 -23.11
C THR A 7 -13.17 -18.10 -23.45
N ARG A 8 -14.41 -17.87 -22.98
CA ARG A 8 -15.22 -16.67 -23.25
C ARG A 8 -15.84 -16.16 -21.97
N TYR A 9 -15.73 -14.84 -21.78
CA TYR A 9 -16.21 -14.15 -20.57
C TYR A 9 -16.78 -12.78 -20.94
N ASP A 10 -17.68 -12.27 -20.12
CA ASP A 10 -18.08 -10.86 -20.21
C ASP A 10 -16.96 -9.96 -19.72
N VAL A 11 -16.29 -10.34 -18.64
CA VAL A 11 -15.23 -9.54 -18.02
C VAL A 11 -13.99 -10.40 -17.76
N ALA A 12 -12.84 -9.98 -18.28
CA ALA A 12 -11.55 -10.50 -17.88
C ALA A 12 -10.82 -9.48 -17.00
N ILE A 13 -10.25 -9.93 -15.88
CA ILE A 13 -9.54 -9.10 -14.91
C ILE A 13 -8.10 -9.57 -14.83
N ILE A 14 -7.14 -8.67 -15.05
CA ILE A 14 -5.72 -8.97 -14.96
C ILE A 14 -5.21 -8.54 -13.59
N GLY A 15 -4.85 -9.51 -12.77
CA GLY A 15 -4.42 -9.36 -11.40
C GLY A 15 -5.51 -9.71 -10.39
N GLY A 16 -5.22 -10.70 -9.55
CA GLY A 16 -6.10 -11.21 -8.49
C GLY A 16 -5.82 -10.57 -7.12
N GLY A 17 -5.33 -9.35 -7.07
CA GLY A 17 -5.11 -8.58 -5.83
C GLY A 17 -6.40 -8.00 -5.24
N ALA A 18 -6.28 -7.08 -4.29
CA ALA A 18 -7.40 -6.44 -3.60
C ALA A 18 -8.42 -5.81 -4.57
N SER A 19 -7.96 -4.96 -5.50
CA SER A 19 -8.83 -4.29 -6.45
C SER A 19 -9.42 -5.24 -7.50
N GLY A 20 -8.65 -6.26 -7.93
CA GLY A 20 -9.11 -7.26 -8.88
C GLY A 20 -10.21 -8.15 -8.31
N LEU A 21 -10.07 -8.61 -7.06
CA LEU A 21 -11.11 -9.39 -6.39
C LEU A 21 -12.38 -8.55 -6.13
N ALA A 22 -12.23 -7.27 -5.76
CA ALA A 22 -13.37 -6.37 -5.63
C ALA A 22 -14.10 -6.15 -6.98
N ALA A 23 -13.35 -5.98 -8.07
CA ALA A 23 -13.90 -5.87 -9.42
C ALA A 23 -14.62 -7.16 -9.87
N ALA A 24 -14.01 -8.32 -9.57
CA ALA A 24 -14.61 -9.61 -9.89
C ALA A 24 -15.94 -9.84 -9.17
N ILE A 25 -15.99 -9.48 -7.87
CA ILE A 25 -17.22 -9.59 -7.08
C ILE A 25 -18.29 -8.63 -7.62
N ALA A 26 -17.93 -7.39 -7.96
CA ALA A 26 -18.86 -6.42 -8.50
C ALA A 26 -19.45 -6.87 -9.85
N ALA A 27 -18.61 -7.31 -10.77
CA ALA A 27 -19.05 -7.80 -12.07
C ALA A 27 -19.88 -9.10 -11.96
N GLY A 28 -19.46 -10.04 -11.12
CA GLY A 28 -20.21 -11.27 -10.88
C GLY A 28 -21.57 -11.02 -10.24
N ARG A 29 -21.70 -10.05 -9.32
CA ARG A 29 -23.00 -9.62 -8.76
C ARG A 29 -23.93 -8.99 -9.80
N ALA A 30 -23.38 -8.36 -10.82
CA ALA A 30 -24.15 -7.85 -11.96
C ALA A 30 -24.57 -8.95 -12.95
N GLY A 31 -24.22 -10.21 -12.71
CA GLY A 31 -24.56 -11.36 -13.54
C GLY A 31 -23.57 -11.65 -14.66
N ALA A 32 -22.44 -10.93 -14.73
CA ALA A 32 -21.43 -11.16 -15.75
C ALA A 32 -20.65 -12.46 -15.49
N SER A 33 -20.29 -13.16 -16.58
CA SER A 33 -19.29 -14.23 -16.53
C SER A 33 -17.89 -13.61 -16.40
N VAL A 34 -17.16 -13.97 -15.34
CA VAL A 34 -15.91 -13.31 -14.99
C VAL A 34 -14.76 -14.29 -14.92
N CYS A 35 -13.59 -13.92 -15.49
CA CYS A 35 -12.33 -14.60 -15.18
C CYS A 35 -11.33 -13.62 -14.57
N VAL A 36 -10.54 -14.13 -13.62
CA VAL A 36 -9.39 -13.43 -13.03
C VAL A 36 -8.12 -14.15 -13.45
N LEU A 37 -7.19 -13.43 -14.05
CA LEU A 37 -5.88 -13.94 -14.48
C LEU A 37 -4.81 -13.46 -13.49
N GLU A 38 -4.33 -14.38 -12.64
CA GLU A 38 -3.32 -14.08 -11.62
C GLU A 38 -2.00 -14.79 -11.97
N ARG A 39 -0.90 -14.05 -11.95
CA ARG A 39 0.42 -14.62 -12.26
C ARG A 39 1.02 -15.46 -11.15
N ASP A 40 0.67 -15.18 -9.89
CA ASP A 40 1.13 -15.97 -8.74
C ASP A 40 0.29 -17.24 -8.57
N VAL A 41 0.64 -18.07 -7.63
CA VAL A 41 0.01 -19.38 -7.35
C VAL A 41 -1.37 -19.29 -6.71
N ALA A 42 -1.78 -18.11 -6.24
CA ALA A 42 -3.10 -17.85 -5.68
C ALA A 42 -3.48 -16.37 -5.79
N CYS A 43 -4.77 -16.09 -5.89
CA CYS A 43 -5.31 -14.74 -5.78
C CYS A 43 -5.23 -14.23 -4.33
N GLY A 44 -5.21 -12.91 -4.13
CA GLY A 44 -5.32 -12.27 -2.82
C GLY A 44 -4.06 -12.28 -1.96
N LEU A 45 -2.95 -12.89 -2.39
CA LEU A 45 -1.74 -13.02 -1.58
C LEU A 45 -1.18 -11.69 -1.03
N PRO A 46 -1.20 -10.55 -1.77
CA PRO A 46 -0.76 -9.29 -1.21
C PRO A 46 -1.59 -8.83 0.01
N ILE A 47 -2.87 -9.20 0.10
CA ILE A 47 -3.75 -8.83 1.22
C ILE A 47 -3.21 -9.40 2.54
N LEU A 48 -2.66 -10.61 2.52
CA LEU A 48 -2.13 -11.31 3.69
C LEU A 48 -0.97 -10.57 4.38
N ALA A 49 -0.23 -9.76 3.64
CA ALA A 49 0.90 -8.97 4.17
C ALA A 49 0.46 -7.61 4.73
N THR A 50 -0.76 -7.16 4.42
CA THR A 50 -1.21 -5.81 4.80
C THR A 50 -1.42 -5.65 6.30
N GLY A 51 -1.12 -4.45 6.83
CA GLY A 51 -1.29 -4.13 8.25
C GLY A 51 -0.54 -5.10 9.18
N ASN A 52 0.65 -5.58 8.79
CA ASN A 52 1.39 -6.62 9.51
C ASN A 52 0.56 -7.90 9.77
N GLY A 53 -0.17 -8.36 8.76
CA GLY A 53 -1.01 -9.54 8.83
C GLY A 53 -2.38 -9.31 9.50
N ARG A 54 -2.75 -8.05 9.78
CA ARG A 54 -4.06 -7.71 10.37
C ARG A 54 -5.09 -7.25 9.35
N CYS A 55 -4.67 -6.85 8.17
CA CYS A 55 -5.44 -6.21 7.11
C CYS A 55 -6.21 -4.98 7.60
N ASN A 56 -5.58 -3.81 7.57
CA ASN A 56 -6.27 -2.54 7.76
C ASN A 56 -7.13 -2.25 6.52
N LEU A 57 -8.39 -2.70 6.54
CA LEU A 57 -9.33 -2.70 5.41
C LEU A 57 -9.56 -1.31 4.83
N SER A 58 -9.72 -0.32 5.72
CA SER A 58 -10.12 1.04 5.34
C SER A 58 -9.86 1.98 6.50
N ASN A 59 -10.26 3.23 6.32
CA ASN A 59 -10.28 4.23 7.36
C ASN A 59 -11.73 4.70 7.56
N ALA A 60 -12.14 4.96 8.80
CA ALA A 60 -13.46 5.49 9.13
C ALA A 60 -13.73 6.85 8.46
N ARG A 61 -12.67 7.54 8.04
CA ARG A 61 -12.73 8.80 7.29
C ARG A 61 -11.80 8.72 6.08
N LEU A 62 -12.31 8.28 4.94
CA LEU A 62 -11.57 8.28 3.67
C LEU A 62 -11.49 9.71 3.11
N ASP A 63 -10.64 10.53 3.74
CA ASP A 63 -10.40 11.91 3.32
C ASP A 63 -9.56 11.96 2.05
N SER A 64 -10.11 12.55 0.97
CA SER A 64 -9.43 12.65 -0.32
C SER A 64 -8.10 13.44 -0.25
N ARG A 65 -7.90 14.30 0.75
CA ARG A 65 -6.64 15.04 0.96
C ARG A 65 -5.46 14.15 1.37
N ARG A 66 -5.74 12.92 1.82
CA ARG A 66 -4.72 11.92 2.15
C ARG A 66 -4.16 11.20 0.93
N TYR A 67 -4.73 11.43 -0.24
CA TYR A 67 -4.37 10.80 -1.50
C TYR A 67 -3.47 11.71 -2.35
N TYR A 68 -2.60 11.12 -3.16
CA TYR A 68 -1.72 11.85 -4.07
C TYR A 68 -2.53 12.68 -5.07
N ASN A 69 -3.47 12.05 -5.76
CA ASN A 69 -4.40 12.73 -6.64
C ASN A 69 -5.74 12.94 -5.92
N ALA A 70 -5.81 14.00 -5.10
CA ALA A 70 -6.97 14.28 -4.26
C ALA A 70 -8.27 14.50 -5.07
N ALA A 71 -8.18 15.06 -6.28
CA ALA A 71 -9.34 15.30 -7.14
C ALA A 71 -9.93 13.97 -7.63
N ALA A 72 -9.10 13.07 -8.12
CA ALA A 72 -9.51 11.73 -8.54
C ALA A 72 -10.04 10.91 -7.36
N ALA A 73 -9.36 10.96 -6.22
CA ALA A 73 -9.83 10.31 -5.01
C ALA A 73 -11.22 10.82 -4.61
N LYS A 74 -11.45 12.13 -4.64
CA LYS A 74 -12.78 12.71 -4.34
C LYS A 74 -13.85 12.21 -5.30
N ALA A 75 -13.56 12.09 -6.59
CA ALA A 75 -14.50 11.62 -7.60
C ALA A 75 -14.85 10.12 -7.39
N VAL A 76 -13.86 9.29 -7.10
CA VAL A 76 -14.05 7.83 -6.93
C VAL A 76 -14.65 7.49 -5.56
N LEU A 77 -14.13 8.07 -4.49
CA LEU A 77 -14.58 7.75 -3.13
C LEU A 77 -15.96 8.35 -2.81
N GLY A 78 -16.26 9.52 -3.34
CA GLY A 78 -17.48 10.26 -2.97
C GLY A 78 -17.40 10.79 -1.53
N ARG A 79 -18.57 11.15 -0.99
CA ARG A 79 -18.68 11.58 0.42
C ARG A 79 -18.88 10.42 1.38
N ASP A 80 -19.29 9.27 0.86
CA ASP A 80 -19.70 8.07 1.56
C ASP A 80 -18.71 6.91 1.40
N GLY A 81 -17.53 7.18 0.89
CA GLY A 81 -16.53 6.14 0.58
C GLY A 81 -16.24 5.19 1.74
N ALA A 82 -16.09 5.71 2.98
CA ALA A 82 -15.86 4.88 4.15
C ALA A 82 -17.03 3.90 4.41
N SER A 83 -18.27 4.41 4.41
CA SER A 83 -19.47 3.59 4.61
C SER A 83 -19.68 2.58 3.48
N ARG A 84 -19.33 2.95 2.23
CA ARG A 84 -19.40 2.01 1.08
C ARG A 84 -18.39 0.89 1.20
N ALA A 85 -17.17 1.19 1.65
CA ALA A 85 -16.17 0.16 1.90
C ALA A 85 -16.61 -0.80 3.02
N GLU A 86 -17.18 -0.28 4.10
CA GLU A 86 -17.75 -1.08 5.19
C GLU A 86 -18.92 -1.93 4.70
N ALA A 87 -19.90 -1.33 4.01
CA ALA A 87 -21.06 -2.04 3.46
C ALA A 87 -20.66 -3.13 2.45
N PHE A 88 -19.58 -2.93 1.70
CA PHE A 88 -19.04 -3.99 0.84
C PHE A 88 -18.66 -5.21 1.65
N PHE A 89 -17.88 -5.06 2.72
CA PHE A 89 -17.47 -6.17 3.56
C PHE A 89 -18.63 -6.79 4.34
N ASP A 90 -19.55 -5.99 4.88
CA ASP A 90 -20.77 -6.48 5.51
C ASP A 90 -21.58 -7.36 4.57
N SER A 91 -21.71 -6.94 3.28
CA SER A 91 -22.42 -7.72 2.27
C SER A 91 -21.75 -9.04 1.89
N LEU A 92 -20.49 -9.25 2.28
CA LEU A 92 -19.77 -10.52 2.18
C LEU A 92 -19.91 -11.38 3.44
N GLY A 93 -20.47 -10.82 4.52
CA GLY A 93 -20.56 -11.45 5.82
C GLY A 93 -19.31 -11.27 6.69
N LEU A 94 -18.43 -10.33 6.36
CA LEU A 94 -17.23 -10.01 7.15
C LEU A 94 -17.61 -9.06 8.29
N MET A 95 -17.43 -9.50 9.53
CA MET A 95 -17.57 -8.63 10.70
C MET A 95 -16.33 -7.77 10.87
N THR A 96 -16.55 -6.46 11.06
CA THR A 96 -15.47 -5.48 11.20
C THR A 96 -15.44 -4.82 12.57
N CYS A 97 -14.32 -4.21 12.93
CA CYS A 97 -14.17 -3.35 14.11
C CYS A 97 -13.31 -2.12 13.78
N GLU A 98 -13.65 -0.99 14.39
CA GLU A 98 -12.86 0.22 14.30
C GLU A 98 -11.86 0.31 15.47
N VAL A 99 -10.63 0.70 15.16
CA VAL A 99 -9.58 0.97 16.13
C VAL A 99 -8.80 2.19 15.68
N GLU A 100 -8.86 3.26 16.46
CA GLU A 100 -8.14 4.53 16.16
C GLU A 100 -8.44 5.05 14.74
N GLY A 101 -9.70 5.02 14.34
CA GLY A 101 -10.13 5.46 13.01
C GLY A 101 -9.79 4.50 11.87
N ARG A 102 -9.26 3.32 12.14
CA ARG A 102 -8.90 2.29 11.16
C ARG A 102 -9.87 1.13 11.24
N LEU A 103 -10.30 0.65 10.09
CA LEU A 103 -11.22 -0.48 9.99
C LEU A 103 -10.44 -1.79 9.82
N TYR A 104 -10.74 -2.76 10.67
CA TYR A 104 -10.14 -4.10 10.65
C TYR A 104 -11.21 -5.19 10.61
N PRO A 105 -10.90 -6.41 10.14
CA PRO A 105 -11.74 -7.56 10.45
C PRO A 105 -11.77 -7.77 11.98
N ILE A 106 -12.87 -8.21 12.53
CA ILE A 106 -13.01 -8.41 13.99
C ILE A 106 -11.96 -9.38 14.55
N THR A 107 -11.50 -10.31 13.75
CA THR A 107 -10.42 -11.25 14.08
C THR A 107 -9.04 -10.60 14.10
N ARG A 108 -8.90 -9.42 13.52
CA ARG A 108 -7.61 -8.75 13.24
C ARG A 108 -6.61 -9.66 12.52
N ARG A 109 -7.10 -10.51 11.62
CA ARG A 109 -6.29 -11.41 10.79
C ARG A 109 -6.61 -11.19 9.33
N ALA A 110 -5.57 -10.99 8.53
CA ALA A 110 -5.70 -10.76 7.10
C ALA A 110 -6.29 -11.97 6.36
N GLU A 111 -6.06 -13.17 6.89
CA GLU A 111 -6.62 -14.41 6.37
C GLU A 111 -8.14 -14.37 6.32
N THR A 112 -8.78 -13.81 7.35
CA THR A 112 -10.25 -13.72 7.40
C THR A 112 -10.80 -12.89 6.23
N VAL A 113 -10.11 -11.83 5.86
CA VAL A 113 -10.49 -10.99 4.71
C VAL A 113 -10.25 -11.72 3.40
N HIS A 114 -9.09 -12.33 3.28
CA HIS A 114 -8.69 -13.11 2.11
C HIS A 114 -9.71 -14.22 1.82
N ASP A 115 -10.00 -15.07 2.81
CA ASP A 115 -10.93 -16.19 2.66
C ASP A 115 -12.36 -15.73 2.36
N CYS A 116 -12.77 -14.60 2.94
CA CYS A 116 -14.09 -14.01 2.70
C CYS A 116 -14.22 -13.55 1.23
N LEU A 117 -13.18 -12.91 0.66
CA LEU A 117 -13.18 -12.46 -0.74
C LEU A 117 -13.15 -13.64 -1.71
N LEU A 118 -12.29 -14.63 -1.48
CA LEU A 118 -12.21 -15.82 -2.34
C LEU A 118 -13.52 -16.60 -2.30
N GLY A 119 -14.08 -16.83 -1.13
CA GLY A 119 -15.37 -17.51 -0.99
C GLY A 119 -16.52 -16.74 -1.66
N ALA A 120 -16.46 -15.41 -1.71
CA ALA A 120 -17.43 -14.62 -2.46
C ALA A 120 -17.26 -14.81 -3.99
N CYS A 121 -16.03 -14.81 -4.49
CA CYS A 121 -15.74 -15.09 -5.89
C CYS A 121 -16.22 -16.49 -6.30
N GLU A 122 -15.96 -17.51 -5.46
CA GLU A 122 -16.42 -18.88 -5.70
C GLU A 122 -17.94 -18.98 -5.78
N ARG A 123 -18.66 -18.36 -4.84
CA ARG A 123 -20.14 -18.33 -4.82
C ARG A 123 -20.75 -17.67 -6.05
N LEU A 124 -20.02 -16.69 -6.64
CA LEU A 124 -20.41 -15.99 -7.86
C LEU A 124 -19.97 -16.70 -9.14
N GLY A 125 -19.28 -17.83 -9.03
CA GLY A 125 -18.79 -18.60 -10.19
C GLY A 125 -17.65 -17.91 -10.95
N VAL A 126 -16.87 -17.04 -10.29
CA VAL A 126 -15.70 -16.40 -10.90
C VAL A 126 -14.64 -17.45 -11.18
N ASP A 127 -14.17 -17.51 -12.44
CA ASP A 127 -13.05 -18.39 -12.83
C ASP A 127 -11.71 -17.76 -12.45
N MET A 128 -11.16 -18.17 -11.31
CA MET A 128 -9.87 -17.69 -10.80
C MET A 128 -8.73 -18.56 -11.34
N ARG A 129 -7.98 -18.05 -12.32
CA ARG A 129 -6.88 -18.76 -12.97
C ARG A 129 -5.55 -18.22 -12.47
N CYS A 130 -4.81 -19.05 -11.73
CA CYS A 130 -3.53 -18.71 -11.12
C CYS A 130 -2.35 -19.34 -11.88
N GLY A 131 -1.18 -18.70 -11.77
CA GLY A 131 0.01 -19.07 -12.56
C GLY A 131 -0.09 -18.63 -14.01
N VAL A 132 -0.95 -17.68 -14.33
CA VAL A 132 -1.25 -17.24 -15.71
C VAL A 132 -0.47 -15.96 -16.03
N GLU A 133 0.24 -15.99 -17.15
CA GLU A 133 0.92 -14.82 -17.69
C GLU A 133 0.19 -14.32 -18.94
N LEU A 134 -0.16 -13.03 -18.94
CA LEU A 134 -0.64 -12.36 -20.15
C LEU A 134 0.55 -12.12 -21.09
N GLN A 135 0.44 -12.59 -22.31
CA GLN A 135 1.47 -12.47 -23.35
C GLN A 135 1.12 -11.40 -24.39
N GLY A 136 -0.17 -11.18 -24.59
CA GLY A 136 -0.70 -10.21 -25.53
C GLY A 136 -2.17 -9.92 -25.28
N ALA A 137 -2.61 -8.73 -25.68
CA ALA A 137 -4.03 -8.37 -25.66
C ALA A 137 -4.32 -7.46 -26.86
N ALA A 138 -5.35 -7.78 -27.60
CA ALA A 138 -5.78 -7.01 -28.76
C ALA A 138 -7.30 -6.87 -28.77
N LEU A 139 -7.80 -5.73 -29.22
CA LEU A 139 -9.22 -5.52 -29.45
C LEU A 139 -9.57 -5.97 -30.89
N ASP A 140 -10.47 -6.94 -31.03
CA ASP A 140 -10.98 -7.37 -32.31
C ASP A 140 -12.31 -6.67 -32.64
N PRO A 141 -12.32 -5.70 -33.55
CA PRO A 141 -13.52 -4.97 -33.91
C PRO A 141 -14.51 -5.81 -34.74
N ALA A 142 -14.08 -6.95 -35.29
CA ALA A 142 -14.93 -7.80 -36.15
C ALA A 142 -16.00 -8.57 -35.36
N VAL A 143 -15.74 -8.81 -34.06
CA VAL A 143 -16.69 -9.52 -33.17
C VAL A 143 -17.96 -8.70 -32.92
N ALA A 144 -17.92 -7.37 -33.10
CA ALA A 144 -19.07 -6.47 -32.92
C ALA A 144 -20.16 -6.61 -34.01
N ARG A 145 -19.91 -7.36 -35.08
CA ARG A 145 -20.80 -7.39 -36.25
C ARG A 145 -21.59 -8.68 -36.44
N GLY A 146 -22.02 -9.33 -35.36
CA GLY A 146 -22.95 -10.49 -35.47
C GLY A 146 -22.27 -11.83 -35.30
N ASP A 147 -21.27 -11.91 -34.46
CA ASP A 147 -20.76 -13.19 -34.01
C ASP A 147 -21.82 -13.82 -33.10
N SER A 148 -22.37 -14.97 -33.54
CA SER A 148 -23.35 -15.79 -32.80
C SER A 148 -22.86 -16.21 -31.41
N ASP A 149 -21.63 -15.92 -31.12
CA ASP A 149 -20.93 -16.28 -29.89
C ASP A 149 -21.13 -15.28 -28.72
N PHE A 150 -21.65 -14.07 -29.02
CA PHE A 150 -22.13 -13.08 -28.06
C PHE A 150 -23.50 -12.54 -28.47
N PRO A 151 -24.55 -13.39 -28.42
CA PRO A 151 -25.86 -13.10 -29.05
C PRO A 151 -26.63 -11.93 -28.41
N ASP A 152 -26.24 -11.50 -27.21
CA ASP A 152 -26.98 -10.52 -26.42
C ASP A 152 -26.29 -9.14 -26.31
N ILE A 153 -25.35 -8.80 -27.20
CA ILE A 153 -24.76 -7.48 -27.24
C ILE A 153 -25.52 -6.59 -28.23
N PRO A 154 -26.50 -5.78 -27.77
CA PRO A 154 -27.11 -4.79 -28.64
C PRO A 154 -26.04 -3.74 -28.98
N ASP A 155 -25.69 -3.62 -30.26
CA ASP A 155 -24.88 -2.55 -30.84
C ASP A 155 -23.60 -2.17 -30.06
N ALA A 156 -22.81 -3.14 -29.61
CA ALA A 156 -21.50 -2.85 -29.05
C ALA A 156 -20.56 -2.36 -30.16
N ALA A 157 -20.55 -1.10 -30.41
CA ALA A 157 -19.65 -0.39 -31.33
C ALA A 157 -18.17 -0.49 -30.87
N GLY A 158 -17.72 -1.61 -30.30
CA GLY A 158 -16.44 -1.70 -29.60
C GLY A 158 -15.60 -2.96 -29.82
N GLY A 159 -16.15 -4.07 -30.29
CA GLY A 159 -15.40 -5.33 -30.41
C GLY A 159 -15.24 -6.11 -29.11
N ALA A 160 -14.43 -7.17 -29.12
CA ALA A 160 -14.06 -7.97 -27.96
C ALA A 160 -12.54 -8.04 -27.79
N TRP A 161 -12.08 -8.14 -26.56
CA TRP A 161 -10.69 -8.36 -26.24
C TRP A 161 -10.30 -9.81 -26.49
N ILE A 162 -9.20 -10.01 -27.21
CA ILE A 162 -8.53 -11.29 -27.37
C ILE A 162 -7.26 -11.25 -26.53
N LEU A 163 -7.16 -12.17 -25.58
CA LEU A 163 -6.06 -12.26 -24.62
C LEU A 163 -5.26 -13.51 -24.93
N ASP A 164 -4.01 -13.35 -25.33
CA ASP A 164 -3.05 -14.44 -25.45
C ASP A 164 -2.40 -14.67 -24.09
N ILE A 165 -2.61 -15.85 -23.53
CA ILE A 165 -2.13 -16.21 -22.18
C ILE A 165 -1.21 -17.42 -22.25
N ARG A 166 -0.33 -17.50 -21.28
CA ARG A 166 0.48 -18.68 -20.97
C ARG A 166 0.11 -19.16 -19.57
N GLU A 167 -0.35 -20.42 -19.48
CA GLU A 167 -0.79 -21.03 -18.23
C GLU A 167 -0.22 -22.44 -18.05
N PRO A 168 -0.11 -22.94 -16.82
CA PRO A 168 0.35 -24.31 -16.60
C PRO A 168 -0.67 -25.30 -17.17
N GLU A 169 -0.18 -26.37 -17.86
CA GLU A 169 -1.03 -27.43 -18.41
C GLU A 169 -1.92 -28.09 -17.35
N ARG A 170 -1.42 -28.15 -16.13
CA ARG A 170 -2.14 -28.61 -14.94
C ARG A 170 -2.13 -27.52 -13.89
N PRO A 171 -3.30 -27.14 -13.35
CA PRO A 171 -3.36 -26.13 -12.31
C PRO A 171 -2.44 -26.46 -11.14
N VAL A 172 -1.70 -25.46 -10.67
CA VAL A 172 -0.85 -25.55 -9.49
C VAL A 172 -1.64 -25.05 -8.29
N TYR A 173 -1.80 -25.90 -7.30
CA TYR A 173 -2.55 -25.58 -6.08
C TYR A 173 -1.60 -25.36 -4.90
N VAL A 174 -1.96 -24.44 -4.02
CA VAL A 174 -1.36 -24.31 -2.71
C VAL A 174 -1.96 -25.38 -1.81
N HIS A 175 -1.21 -26.43 -1.51
CA HIS A 175 -1.65 -27.48 -0.59
C HIS A 175 -1.49 -27.02 0.86
N GLY A 176 -2.60 -26.96 1.59
CA GLY A 176 -2.65 -26.52 2.98
C GLY A 176 -3.04 -25.06 3.12
N ASP A 177 -2.65 -24.44 4.24
CA ASP A 177 -2.94 -23.05 4.52
C ASP A 177 -2.20 -22.13 3.55
N GLN A 178 -2.94 -21.27 2.84
CA GLN A 178 -2.37 -20.26 1.92
C GLN A 178 -1.55 -19.19 2.67
N ASN A 179 -1.64 -19.14 3.98
CA ASN A 179 -0.82 -18.28 4.84
C ASN A 179 0.51 -18.96 5.23
N ASP A 180 0.66 -20.28 4.98
CA ASP A 180 1.93 -20.97 5.21
C ASP A 180 2.94 -20.57 4.13
N ARG A 181 3.93 -19.78 4.53
CA ARG A 181 5.04 -19.35 3.66
C ARG A 181 5.77 -20.53 3.03
N ALA A 182 5.85 -21.67 3.70
CA ALA A 182 6.49 -22.87 3.16
C ALA A 182 5.63 -23.52 2.07
N ALA A 183 4.30 -23.56 2.27
CA ALA A 183 3.36 -24.04 1.26
C ALA A 183 3.40 -23.17 0.01
N LEU A 184 3.35 -21.84 0.16
CA LEU A 184 3.47 -20.90 -0.96
C LEU A 184 4.81 -21.05 -1.70
N ARG A 185 5.92 -21.20 -0.98
CA ARG A 185 7.23 -21.41 -1.60
C ARG A 185 7.26 -22.71 -2.41
N ARG A 186 6.68 -23.79 -1.89
CA ARG A 186 6.58 -25.07 -2.61
C ARG A 186 5.74 -24.92 -3.87
N ALA A 187 4.56 -24.28 -3.78
CA ALA A 187 3.68 -24.04 -4.92
C ALA A 187 4.36 -23.19 -6.00
N ARG A 188 5.05 -22.10 -5.62
CA ARG A 188 5.80 -21.27 -6.56
C ARG A 188 6.95 -22.04 -7.24
N LYS A 189 7.63 -22.92 -6.51
CA LYS A 189 8.64 -23.81 -7.08
C LYS A 189 8.04 -24.81 -8.07
N THR A 190 6.86 -25.36 -7.76
CA THR A 190 6.11 -26.24 -8.66
C THR A 190 5.69 -25.50 -9.92
N LEU A 191 5.17 -24.26 -9.78
CA LEU A 191 4.78 -23.40 -10.90
C LEU A 191 5.98 -23.07 -11.80
N ALA A 192 7.13 -22.73 -11.21
CA ALA A 192 8.36 -22.43 -11.96
C ALA A 192 8.88 -23.62 -12.79
N GLY A 193 8.59 -24.84 -12.39
CA GLY A 193 8.93 -26.08 -13.12
C GLY A 193 7.79 -26.66 -13.95
N ALA A 194 6.62 -26.00 -13.99
CA ALA A 194 5.46 -26.52 -14.70
C ALA A 194 5.60 -26.39 -16.22
N GLN A 195 5.09 -27.37 -16.93
CA GLN A 195 4.93 -27.27 -18.36
C GLN A 195 3.82 -26.27 -18.66
N MET A 196 4.13 -25.24 -19.46
CA MET A 196 3.22 -24.14 -19.79
C MET A 196 2.62 -24.36 -21.19
N THR A 197 1.37 -24.01 -21.34
CA THR A 197 0.65 -24.03 -22.63
C THR A 197 0.14 -22.63 -22.98
N GLN A 198 0.14 -22.33 -24.27
CA GLN A 198 -0.47 -21.10 -24.79
C GLN A 198 -1.96 -21.33 -25.01
N ARG A 199 -2.75 -20.36 -24.60
CA ARG A 199 -4.20 -20.33 -24.83
C ARG A 199 -4.66 -18.94 -25.20
N GLN A 200 -5.85 -18.87 -25.78
CA GLN A 200 -6.53 -17.63 -26.10
C GLN A 200 -7.84 -17.55 -25.31
N ILE A 201 -8.07 -16.40 -24.69
CA ILE A 201 -9.32 -16.06 -24.00
C ILE A 201 -9.93 -14.87 -24.71
N ARG A 202 -11.26 -14.86 -24.82
CA ARG A 202 -12.02 -13.72 -25.33
C ARG A 202 -12.85 -13.12 -24.20
N ALA A 203 -12.88 -11.78 -24.12
CA ALA A 203 -13.69 -11.06 -23.16
C ALA A 203 -14.28 -9.79 -23.78
N ARG A 204 -15.51 -9.47 -23.42
CA ARG A 204 -16.13 -8.22 -23.85
C ARG A 204 -15.41 -7.02 -23.22
N SER A 205 -15.12 -7.08 -21.94
CA SER A 205 -14.44 -6.03 -21.19
C SER A 205 -13.17 -6.54 -20.53
N LEU A 206 -12.17 -5.67 -20.42
CA LEU A 206 -10.89 -5.94 -19.78
C LEU A 206 -10.66 -4.96 -18.63
N VAL A 207 -10.29 -5.47 -17.45
CA VAL A 207 -9.96 -4.67 -16.26
C VAL A 207 -8.51 -4.88 -15.88
N ILE A 208 -7.73 -3.80 -15.83
CA ILE A 208 -6.34 -3.78 -15.35
C ILE A 208 -6.35 -3.58 -13.83
N ALA A 209 -5.90 -4.60 -13.08
CA ALA A 209 -5.85 -4.62 -11.62
C ALA A 209 -4.51 -5.17 -11.10
N VAL A 210 -3.41 -4.90 -11.81
CA VAL A 210 -2.07 -5.50 -11.61
C VAL A 210 -1.28 -4.88 -10.44
N GLY A 211 -1.88 -3.94 -9.69
CA GLY A 211 -1.16 -3.19 -8.64
C GLY A 211 -0.11 -2.26 -9.23
N GLY A 212 0.88 -1.85 -8.45
CA GLY A 212 1.96 -0.96 -8.85
C GLY A 212 2.99 -1.59 -9.78
N CYS A 213 2.55 -2.37 -10.78
CA CYS A 213 3.39 -3.00 -11.81
C CYS A 213 2.69 -2.91 -13.18
N SER A 214 2.15 -1.73 -13.50
CA SER A 214 1.30 -1.53 -14.67
C SER A 214 2.09 -1.25 -15.96
N HIS A 215 3.37 -0.84 -15.87
CA HIS A 215 4.21 -0.45 -17.01
C HIS A 215 4.13 -1.46 -18.19
N GLY A 216 4.45 -2.72 -17.96
CA GLY A 216 4.48 -3.71 -19.05
C GLY A 216 3.11 -3.96 -19.71
N ILE A 217 2.00 -3.83 -18.96
CA ILE A 217 0.67 -3.95 -19.54
C ILE A 217 0.26 -2.67 -20.27
N CYS A 218 0.70 -1.51 -19.80
CA CYS A 218 0.46 -0.24 -20.48
C CYS A 218 1.17 -0.20 -21.82
N ASP A 219 2.42 -0.64 -21.89
CA ASP A 219 3.16 -0.79 -23.14
C ASP A 219 2.49 -1.76 -24.11
N MET A 220 2.07 -2.93 -23.61
CA MET A 220 1.38 -3.95 -24.40
C MET A 220 0.08 -3.41 -25.04
N LEU A 221 -0.64 -2.56 -24.30
CA LEU A 221 -1.93 -2.00 -24.72
C LEU A 221 -1.81 -0.64 -25.40
N ASP A 222 -0.59 -0.09 -25.52
CA ASP A 222 -0.33 1.25 -26.04
C ASP A 222 -1.22 2.31 -25.35
N ILE A 223 -1.14 2.38 -24.03
CA ILE A 223 -1.85 3.36 -23.21
C ILE A 223 -0.84 4.19 -22.39
N PRO A 224 -1.14 5.48 -22.14
CA PRO A 224 -0.25 6.33 -21.36
C PRO A 224 -0.01 5.78 -19.95
N HIS A 225 1.23 5.90 -19.48
CA HIS A 225 1.59 5.61 -18.10
C HIS A 225 2.63 6.62 -17.58
N VAL A 226 2.72 6.74 -16.27
CA VAL A 226 3.74 7.46 -15.51
C VAL A 226 4.64 6.43 -14.87
N ASP A 227 5.96 6.64 -14.90
CA ASP A 227 6.93 5.75 -14.28
C ASP A 227 6.61 5.53 -12.80
N GLU A 228 6.66 4.28 -12.39
CA GLU A 228 6.29 3.88 -11.03
C GLU A 228 7.48 4.08 -10.08
N GLU A 229 7.28 4.85 -9.03
CA GLU A 229 8.22 5.04 -7.94
C GLU A 229 7.73 4.39 -6.64
N PRO A 230 8.61 3.76 -5.85
CA PRO A 230 8.25 3.23 -4.55
C PRO A 230 7.98 4.36 -3.55
N VAL A 231 6.85 4.25 -2.81
CA VAL A 231 6.47 5.19 -1.74
C VAL A 231 6.05 4.45 -0.48
N LEU A 232 5.84 5.17 0.61
CA LEU A 232 5.65 4.59 1.94
C LEU A 232 6.84 3.69 2.33
N CYS A 233 8.04 4.25 2.21
CA CYS A 233 9.31 3.59 2.48
C CYS A 233 9.90 4.07 3.82
N PRO A 234 10.78 3.31 4.46
CA PRO A 234 11.66 3.86 5.47
C PRO A 234 12.53 4.98 4.89
N ILE A 235 12.83 5.98 5.71
CA ILE A 235 13.64 7.13 5.33
C ILE A 235 15.08 6.87 5.73
N ALA A 236 16.00 6.93 4.78
CA ALA A 236 17.41 6.85 5.02
C ALA A 236 17.96 8.23 5.43
N GLY A 237 18.84 8.25 6.43
CA GLY A 237 19.42 9.49 6.91
C GLY A 237 20.39 9.28 8.05
N ALA A 238 21.01 10.38 8.49
CA ALA A 238 21.93 10.41 9.62
C ALA A 238 21.49 11.45 10.65
N LEU A 239 21.61 11.11 11.93
CA LEU A 239 21.37 12.09 13.00
C LEU A 239 22.44 13.19 12.95
N ALA A 240 22.00 14.43 13.13
CA ALA A 240 22.91 15.54 13.29
C ALA A 240 23.71 15.36 14.59
N ARG A 241 25.04 15.56 14.50
CA ARG A 241 25.93 15.51 15.66
C ARG A 241 26.11 16.90 16.24
N PRO A 242 26.34 17.03 17.56
CA PRO A 242 26.73 18.30 18.16
C PRO A 242 28.10 18.72 17.63
N GLY A 243 28.21 20.01 17.27
CA GLY A 243 29.45 20.59 16.76
C GLY A 243 29.69 20.31 15.26
N ASN A 244 30.43 21.21 14.58
CA ASN A 244 30.74 21.13 13.16
C ASN A 244 31.74 19.99 12.76
N GLY A 245 31.89 18.97 13.59
CA GLY A 245 32.81 17.86 13.35
C GLY A 245 32.22 16.80 12.43
N ALA A 246 32.76 16.65 11.22
CA ALA A 246 32.68 15.42 10.47
C ALA A 246 33.47 14.33 11.24
N GLY A 247 32.86 13.81 12.31
CA GLY A 247 33.54 12.82 13.16
C GLY A 247 33.59 11.46 12.46
N THR A 248 34.75 10.84 12.44
CA THR A 248 35.03 9.45 12.01
C THR A 248 34.48 8.40 13.01
N GLY A 249 33.52 8.75 13.86
CA GLY A 249 32.93 7.85 14.84
C GLY A 249 31.74 7.08 14.29
N ASN A 250 31.31 6.01 15.00
CA ASN A 250 30.15 5.18 14.67
C ASN A 250 28.88 6.01 14.47
N ASN A 251 28.01 5.57 13.57
CA ASN A 251 26.71 6.21 13.37
C ASN A 251 25.89 6.13 14.68
N PRO A 252 25.38 7.26 15.24
CA PRO A 252 24.58 7.21 16.47
C PRO A 252 23.36 6.29 16.38
N LEU A 253 22.81 6.12 15.19
CA LEU A 253 21.68 5.22 14.93
C LEU A 253 22.00 3.74 15.19
N ASP A 254 23.28 3.33 15.13
CA ASP A 254 23.67 1.94 15.41
C ASP A 254 23.38 1.57 16.88
N ALA A 255 23.61 2.51 17.80
CA ALA A 255 23.31 2.35 19.22
C ALA A 255 21.81 2.46 19.55
N LEU A 256 21.03 3.04 18.64
CA LEU A 256 19.58 3.28 18.79
C LEU A 256 18.75 2.27 17.99
N ASP A 257 19.36 1.27 17.36
CA ASP A 257 18.66 0.31 16.50
C ASP A 257 17.56 -0.43 17.26
N GLY A 258 16.39 -0.50 16.63
CA GLY A 258 15.20 -1.17 17.18
C GLY A 258 14.40 -0.34 18.18
N LEU A 259 14.87 0.87 18.55
CA LEU A 259 14.17 1.74 19.48
C LEU A 259 12.90 2.31 18.83
N ARG A 260 11.77 2.13 19.53
CA ARG A 260 10.46 2.69 19.15
C ARG A 260 10.13 3.86 20.04
N LEU A 261 9.73 4.97 19.44
CA LEU A 261 9.41 6.21 20.12
C LEU A 261 8.12 6.79 19.53
N GLU A 262 7.29 7.41 20.34
CA GLU A 262 6.25 8.32 19.89
C GLU A 262 6.88 9.69 19.67
N ALA A 263 6.62 10.31 18.52
CA ALA A 263 7.20 11.60 18.18
C ALA A 263 6.31 12.38 17.20
N MET A 264 6.41 13.71 17.28
CA MET A 264 6.01 14.60 16.20
C MET A 264 7.20 14.76 15.25
N LEU A 265 7.05 14.31 14.01
CA LEU A 265 8.05 14.49 12.95
C LEU A 265 7.71 15.72 12.11
N THR A 266 8.64 16.61 11.92
CA THR A 266 8.50 17.78 11.02
C THR A 266 9.53 17.71 9.91
N LEU A 267 9.04 17.57 8.67
CA LEU A 267 9.88 17.59 7.46
C LEU A 267 10.15 19.04 7.03
N LYS A 268 11.40 19.40 6.92
CA LYS A 268 11.85 20.75 6.53
C LYS A 268 12.71 20.71 5.27
N ARG A 269 12.42 21.60 4.34
CA ARG A 269 13.22 21.84 3.12
C ARG A 269 13.63 23.29 3.06
N LYS A 270 14.95 23.55 3.03
CA LYS A 270 15.48 24.91 3.04
C LYS A 270 14.89 25.81 4.16
N GLY A 271 14.65 25.21 5.32
CA GLY A 271 14.09 25.88 6.51
C GLY A 271 12.56 25.99 6.55
N ALA A 272 11.85 25.74 5.44
CA ALA A 272 10.39 25.75 5.42
C ALA A 272 9.81 24.38 5.85
N CYS A 273 8.73 24.39 6.63
CA CYS A 273 7.96 23.19 6.95
C CYS A 273 7.22 22.72 5.70
N ILE A 274 7.46 21.48 5.28
CA ILE A 274 6.81 20.83 4.12
C ILE A 274 5.63 19.99 4.60
N ALA A 275 5.81 19.23 5.69
CA ALA A 275 4.80 18.35 6.24
C ALA A 275 5.16 18.03 7.70
N TYR A 276 4.18 17.54 8.44
CA TYR A 276 4.37 16.96 9.78
C TYR A 276 3.50 15.72 9.93
N GLU A 277 3.97 14.79 10.74
CA GLU A 277 3.27 13.54 11.09
C GLU A 277 3.55 13.20 12.55
N GLU A 278 2.54 12.76 13.28
CA GLU A 278 2.64 12.30 14.65
C GLU A 278 2.43 10.80 14.74
N GLY A 279 3.23 10.11 15.52
CA GLY A 279 3.07 8.68 15.79
C GLY A 279 4.36 7.94 16.03
N GLU A 280 4.27 6.61 16.03
CA GLU A 280 5.40 5.73 16.27
C GLU A 280 6.49 5.86 15.19
N VAL A 281 7.72 6.06 15.67
CA VAL A 281 8.96 6.06 14.88
C VAL A 281 9.85 4.92 15.37
N LEU A 282 10.35 4.12 14.43
CA LEU A 282 11.35 3.08 14.69
C LEU A 282 12.71 3.56 14.18
N LEU A 283 13.67 3.68 15.09
CA LEU A 283 15.04 4.01 14.72
C LEU A 283 15.77 2.77 14.18
N ARG A 284 16.53 2.95 13.12
CA ARG A 284 17.31 1.89 12.44
C ARG A 284 18.70 2.43 12.07
N PRO A 285 19.70 1.57 11.85
CA PRO A 285 21.04 2.01 11.44
C PRO A 285 21.06 2.87 10.18
N TYR A 286 20.11 2.67 9.28
CA TYR A 286 20.00 3.43 8.03
C TYR A 286 19.20 4.73 8.15
N GLY A 287 18.43 4.95 9.26
CA GLY A 287 17.54 6.09 9.40
C GLY A 287 16.31 5.79 10.27
N ILE A 288 15.13 6.10 9.79
CA ILE A 288 13.86 5.94 10.49
C ILE A 288 12.82 5.16 9.69
N SER A 289 11.98 4.44 10.41
CA SER A 289 10.86 3.66 9.90
C SER A 289 9.61 3.91 10.78
N GLY A 290 8.50 3.25 10.51
CA GLY A 290 7.24 3.46 11.23
C GLY A 290 6.24 4.28 10.42
N ILE A 291 4.99 4.32 10.87
CA ILE A 291 3.88 4.90 10.09
C ILE A 291 4.12 6.39 9.82
N ALA A 292 4.58 7.16 10.80
CA ALA A 292 4.88 8.58 10.63
C ALA A 292 6.00 8.81 9.60
N ALA A 293 7.07 8.00 9.65
CA ALA A 293 8.15 8.04 8.67
C ALA A 293 7.65 7.68 7.25
N PHE A 294 6.81 6.64 7.12
CA PHE A 294 6.26 6.23 5.83
C PHE A 294 5.42 7.34 5.18
N ASN A 295 4.56 8.01 5.95
CA ASN A 295 3.76 9.11 5.43
C ASN A 295 4.64 10.28 4.97
N LEU A 296 5.68 10.64 5.73
CA LEU A 296 6.62 11.69 5.34
C LEU A 296 7.45 11.31 4.12
N SER A 297 7.79 10.01 3.94
CA SER A 297 8.62 9.55 2.81
C SER A 297 8.04 9.92 1.45
N ARG A 298 6.72 10.03 1.35
CA ARG A 298 6.01 10.46 0.14
C ARG A 298 6.39 11.88 -0.33
N ARG A 299 7.01 12.68 0.54
CA ARG A 299 7.36 14.09 0.31
C ARG A 299 8.83 14.38 0.52
N CYS A 300 9.61 13.42 1.06
CA CYS A 300 11.02 13.56 1.36
C CYS A 300 11.88 13.65 0.09
N GLN A 301 12.93 14.45 0.18
CA GLN A 301 14.00 14.51 -0.82
C GLN A 301 15.35 14.47 -0.10
N ALA A 302 16.37 13.98 -0.79
CA ALA A 302 17.73 14.02 -0.26
C ALA A 302 18.15 15.47 0.06
N GLY A 303 18.72 15.66 1.26
CA GLY A 303 19.08 16.98 1.77
C GLY A 303 18.03 17.64 2.69
N ASP A 304 16.81 17.14 2.73
CA ASP A 304 15.81 17.58 3.70
C ASP A 304 16.23 17.27 5.13
N LEU A 305 15.60 17.94 6.10
CA LEU A 305 15.76 17.68 7.51
C LEU A 305 14.44 17.18 8.11
N ILE A 306 14.51 16.16 8.93
CA ILE A 306 13.39 15.74 9.78
C ILE A 306 13.74 16.07 11.23
N GLU A 307 12.97 16.96 11.83
CA GLU A 307 13.03 17.24 13.26
C GLU A 307 12.03 16.33 13.98
N MET A 308 12.53 15.59 14.99
CA MET A 308 11.75 14.70 15.83
C MET A 308 11.58 15.37 17.20
N ASP A 309 10.33 15.67 17.57
CA ASP A 309 9.93 16.16 18.88
C ASP A 309 9.31 14.99 19.66
N LEU A 310 9.97 14.61 20.77
CA LEU A 310 9.54 13.50 21.62
C LEU A 310 8.56 13.93 22.73
N PHE A 311 8.35 15.23 22.91
CA PHE A 311 7.49 15.80 23.95
C PHE A 311 6.56 16.89 23.40
N PRO A 312 5.82 16.65 22.32
CA PRO A 312 5.03 17.69 21.63
C PRO A 312 3.94 18.33 22.49
N ALA A 313 3.58 17.69 23.62
CA ALA A 313 2.57 18.18 24.54
C ALA A 313 3.04 19.34 25.45
N CYS A 314 4.34 19.66 25.49
CA CYS A 314 4.90 20.74 26.30
C CYS A 314 5.94 21.52 25.48
N ASN A 315 6.34 22.70 25.99
CA ASN A 315 7.42 23.48 25.39
C ASN A 315 8.77 23.24 26.12
N ASN A 316 9.86 23.81 25.57
CA ASN A 316 11.22 23.66 26.11
C ASN A 316 11.32 24.05 27.59
N ASP A 317 10.69 25.18 27.97
CA ASP A 317 10.77 25.66 29.35
C ASP A 317 10.03 24.75 30.33
N GLN A 318 8.89 24.23 29.93
CA GLN A 318 8.09 23.27 30.69
C GLN A 318 8.85 21.96 30.88
N LEU A 319 9.45 21.43 29.79
CA LEU A 319 10.24 20.20 29.87
C LEU A 319 11.48 20.40 30.73
N ALA A 320 12.22 21.49 30.53
CA ALA A 320 13.39 21.84 31.37
C ALA A 320 13.02 22.00 32.85
N HIS A 321 11.88 22.63 33.15
CA HIS A 321 11.37 22.75 34.53
C HIS A 321 11.07 21.35 35.12
N THR A 322 10.41 20.48 34.37
CA THR A 322 10.10 19.12 34.81
C THR A 322 11.37 18.32 35.07
N LEU A 323 12.36 18.42 34.19
CA LEU A 323 13.65 17.75 34.35
C LEU A 323 14.42 18.30 35.58
N ARG A 324 14.38 19.63 35.87
CA ARG A 324 14.98 20.18 37.06
C ARG A 324 14.27 19.75 38.34
N ALA A 325 12.94 19.72 38.36
CA ALA A 325 12.18 19.21 39.50
C ALA A 325 12.53 17.76 39.86
N ARG A 326 12.92 16.97 38.86
CA ARG A 326 13.36 15.60 39.02
C ARG A 326 14.65 15.47 39.85
N GLU A 327 15.52 16.46 39.85
CA GLU A 327 16.74 16.46 40.68
C GLU A 327 16.48 16.24 42.18
N GLN A 328 15.29 16.64 42.65
CA GLN A 328 14.88 16.41 44.04
C GLN A 328 14.71 14.91 44.37
N HIS A 329 14.48 14.06 43.34
CA HIS A 329 14.22 12.64 43.51
C HIS A 329 15.42 11.76 43.16
N VAL A 330 16.19 12.14 42.13
CA VAL A 330 17.30 11.32 41.60
C VAL A 330 18.69 11.94 41.84
N GLY A 331 18.74 13.10 42.47
CA GLY A 331 19.98 13.87 42.66
C GLY A 331 20.29 14.80 41.50
N PRO A 332 21.27 15.69 41.67
CA PRO A 332 21.67 16.65 40.65
C PRO A 332 22.17 15.96 39.40
N TRP A 333 22.06 16.68 38.25
CA TRP A 333 22.60 16.22 36.99
C TRP A 333 24.07 15.78 37.12
N ASN A 334 24.37 14.55 36.66
CA ASN A 334 25.68 13.92 36.78
C ASN A 334 26.34 13.52 35.46
N GLY A 335 25.68 13.81 34.34
CA GLY A 335 26.19 13.44 32.99
C GLY A 335 25.99 11.98 32.59
N GLU A 336 25.35 11.18 33.45
CA GLU A 336 25.16 9.76 33.19
C GLU A 336 23.77 9.43 32.61
N ALA A 337 23.70 8.45 31.70
CA ALA A 337 22.43 8.01 31.11
C ALA A 337 21.41 7.51 32.15
N ALA A 338 21.92 6.97 33.29
CA ALA A 338 21.08 6.50 34.37
C ALA A 338 20.26 7.63 35.03
N TRP A 339 20.70 8.87 34.93
CA TRP A 339 19.94 10.02 35.41
C TRP A 339 18.57 10.15 34.72
N PHE A 340 18.44 9.69 33.48
CA PHE A 340 17.18 9.69 32.73
C PHE A 340 16.31 8.42 32.93
N ASP A 341 16.69 7.49 33.82
CA ASP A 341 15.88 6.30 34.07
C ASP A 341 14.45 6.69 34.48
N GLY A 342 13.45 6.10 33.78
CA GLY A 342 12.05 6.46 33.96
C GLY A 342 11.57 7.64 33.07
N VAL A 343 12.45 8.25 32.28
CA VAL A 343 12.12 9.30 31.30
C VAL A 343 12.43 8.84 29.88
N LEU A 344 13.64 8.31 29.69
CA LEU A 344 14.13 7.88 28.39
C LEU A 344 14.62 6.42 28.43
N PRO A 345 14.52 5.69 27.31
CA PRO A 345 15.28 4.45 27.13
C PRO A 345 16.79 4.72 27.26
N ARG A 346 17.52 3.80 27.87
CA ARG A 346 18.94 3.98 28.17
C ARG A 346 19.83 4.36 26.99
N ALA A 347 19.59 3.75 25.80
CA ALA A 347 20.33 4.08 24.60
C ALA A 347 20.13 5.54 24.17
N LEU A 348 18.88 6.02 24.23
CA LEU A 348 18.57 7.41 23.92
C LEU A 348 19.13 8.38 24.97
N ALA A 349 19.05 8.01 26.25
CA ALA A 349 19.65 8.76 27.32
C ALA A 349 21.17 8.95 27.14
N ALA A 350 21.88 7.89 26.75
CA ALA A 350 23.30 7.95 26.41
C ALA A 350 23.60 8.93 25.27
N TYR A 351 22.79 8.88 24.20
CA TYR A 351 22.88 9.81 23.08
C TYR A 351 22.66 11.27 23.56
N VAL A 352 21.66 11.52 24.40
CA VAL A 352 21.38 12.84 24.96
C VAL A 352 22.58 13.32 25.80
N CYS A 353 23.11 12.48 26.70
CA CYS A 353 24.28 12.83 27.53
C CYS A 353 25.49 13.19 26.67
N GLU A 354 25.80 12.40 25.63
CA GLU A 354 26.88 12.70 24.69
C GLU A 354 26.68 14.06 24.01
N TYR A 355 25.42 14.38 23.66
CA TYR A 355 25.08 15.62 22.98
C TYR A 355 25.20 16.84 23.86
N VAL A 356 24.79 16.77 25.14
CA VAL A 356 24.75 17.91 26.05
C VAL A 356 26.01 18.06 26.91
N ASN A 357 26.94 17.10 26.86
CA ASN A 357 28.18 17.12 27.61
C ASN A 357 29.01 18.37 27.27
N GLY A 358 29.40 19.10 28.31
CA GLY A 358 30.17 20.35 28.18
C GLY A 358 29.32 21.61 27.91
N THR A 359 28.00 21.50 27.88
CA THR A 359 27.10 22.68 27.85
C THR A 359 26.97 23.29 29.23
N GLY A 360 26.73 24.61 29.30
CA GLY A 360 26.64 25.33 30.60
C GLY A 360 25.38 24.96 31.41
N ASP A 361 24.26 24.64 30.73
CA ASP A 361 23.00 24.13 31.31
C ASP A 361 22.57 22.88 30.59
N ALA A 362 23.07 21.74 31.04
CA ALA A 362 22.80 20.44 30.41
C ALA A 362 21.30 20.04 30.42
N ILE A 363 20.56 20.47 31.46
CA ILE A 363 19.11 20.17 31.54
C ILE A 363 18.34 20.96 30.49
N ALA A 364 18.60 22.25 30.32
CA ALA A 364 17.98 23.05 29.27
C ALA A 364 18.39 22.56 27.88
N ALA A 365 19.68 22.19 27.70
CA ALA A 365 20.17 21.61 26.46
C ALA A 365 19.51 20.26 26.15
N SER A 366 19.28 19.42 27.16
CA SER A 366 18.54 18.14 27.00
C SER A 366 17.10 18.39 26.57
N ALA A 367 16.39 19.34 27.21
CA ALA A 367 15.02 19.66 26.79
C ALA A 367 14.97 20.15 25.35
N ALA A 368 15.86 21.05 24.95
CA ALA A 368 15.94 21.55 23.58
C ALA A 368 16.27 20.47 22.57
N LEU A 369 17.16 19.52 22.90
CA LEU A 369 17.48 18.39 22.04
C LEU A 369 16.27 17.44 21.87
N LEU A 370 15.59 17.10 22.98
CA LEU A 370 14.45 16.20 22.98
C LEU A 370 13.25 16.73 22.16
N HIS A 371 13.14 18.05 22.02
CA HIS A 371 12.19 18.69 21.10
C HIS A 371 12.70 18.81 19.66
N ARG A 372 13.99 18.51 19.39
CA ARG A 372 14.57 18.72 18.06
C ARG A 372 15.72 17.76 17.76
N ILE A 373 15.48 16.46 17.90
CA ILE A 373 16.42 15.47 17.36
C ILE A 373 16.34 15.55 15.85
N THR A 374 17.44 15.91 15.18
CA THR A 374 17.42 16.20 13.75
C THR A 374 18.07 15.07 12.95
N LEU A 375 17.32 14.53 11.97
CA LEU A 375 17.80 13.59 10.98
C LEU A 375 17.97 14.32 9.63
N ARG A 376 19.17 14.25 9.04
CA ARG A 376 19.40 14.67 7.65
C ARG A 376 19.05 13.54 6.70
N VAL A 377 18.07 13.75 5.85
CA VAL A 377 17.61 12.79 4.86
C VAL A 377 18.67 12.59 3.77
N THR A 378 19.03 11.35 3.49
CA THR A 378 19.89 10.96 2.36
C THR A 378 19.12 10.31 1.22
N GLY A 379 17.90 9.85 1.47
CA GLY A 379 17.00 9.21 0.51
C GLY A 379 15.95 8.37 1.21
N THR A 380 15.38 7.43 0.46
CA THR A 380 14.46 6.42 0.98
C THR A 380 15.04 5.01 0.78
N CYS A 381 14.61 4.04 1.58
CA CYS A 381 15.03 2.64 1.44
C CYS A 381 14.09 1.92 0.47
N GLU A 382 14.18 2.26 -0.81
CA GLU A 382 13.19 1.97 -1.85
C GLU A 382 13.04 0.49 -2.22
N HIS A 383 14.15 -0.24 -2.37
CA HIS A 383 14.16 -1.47 -3.14
C HIS A 383 13.59 -2.72 -2.44
N GLN A 384 13.37 -2.70 -1.13
CA GLN A 384 12.93 -3.90 -0.40
C GLN A 384 11.77 -3.68 0.59
N GLN A 385 11.35 -2.44 0.87
CA GLN A 385 10.43 -2.12 1.96
C GLN A 385 9.31 -1.14 1.60
N ALA A 386 9.16 -0.75 0.34
CA ALA A 386 8.04 0.07 -0.10
C ALA A 386 6.73 -0.69 0.06
N GLN A 387 5.73 -0.04 0.66
CA GLN A 387 4.42 -0.66 0.85
C GLN A 387 3.54 -0.52 -0.38
N VAL A 388 3.69 0.55 -1.14
CA VAL A 388 2.94 0.86 -2.37
C VAL A 388 3.86 1.54 -3.39
N ARG A 389 3.38 1.67 -4.62
CA ARG A 389 4.01 2.43 -5.69
C ARG A 389 3.10 3.57 -6.12
N ARG A 390 3.71 4.70 -6.48
CA ARG A 390 3.08 5.83 -7.16
C ARG A 390 3.44 5.76 -8.63
N GLY A 391 2.60 6.26 -9.52
CA GLY A 391 2.73 6.14 -10.95
C GLY A 391 1.68 5.19 -11.52
N GLY A 392 1.87 4.75 -12.75
CA GLY A 392 0.90 3.92 -13.47
C GLY A 392 0.02 4.74 -14.41
N ILE A 393 -1.21 4.34 -14.64
CA ILE A 393 -2.12 4.97 -15.61
C ILE A 393 -2.59 6.33 -15.08
N PRO A 394 -2.29 7.46 -15.76
CA PRO A 394 -2.65 8.78 -15.28
C PRO A 394 -4.16 9.04 -15.39
N PHE A 395 -4.72 9.77 -14.43
CA PHE A 395 -6.16 10.10 -14.44
C PHE A 395 -6.61 10.98 -15.62
N SER A 396 -5.71 11.65 -16.32
CA SER A 396 -6.01 12.32 -17.58
C SER A 396 -6.46 11.35 -18.70
N SER A 397 -6.15 10.07 -18.57
CA SER A 397 -6.53 9.00 -19.50
C SER A 397 -7.72 8.17 -19.00
N ILE A 398 -8.35 8.57 -17.88
CA ILE A 398 -9.39 7.80 -17.21
C ILE A 398 -10.67 8.61 -17.08
N ASN A 399 -11.80 7.99 -17.42
CA ASN A 399 -13.12 8.50 -17.04
C ASN A 399 -13.34 8.23 -15.54
N ALA A 400 -13.45 9.26 -14.72
CA ALA A 400 -13.54 9.13 -13.26
C ALA A 400 -14.84 8.44 -12.78
N ASP A 401 -15.92 8.46 -13.57
CA ASP A 401 -17.20 7.86 -13.19
C ASP A 401 -17.22 6.34 -13.39
N THR A 402 -16.51 5.85 -14.39
CA THR A 402 -16.51 4.44 -14.79
C THR A 402 -15.17 3.75 -14.61
N LEU A 403 -14.09 4.51 -14.46
CA LEU A 403 -12.69 4.06 -14.52
C LEU A 403 -12.31 3.44 -15.87
N ALA A 404 -13.07 3.76 -16.94
CA ALA A 404 -12.72 3.38 -18.29
C ALA A 404 -11.50 4.17 -18.79
N VAL A 405 -10.60 3.50 -19.50
CA VAL A 405 -9.48 4.11 -20.22
C VAL A 405 -10.04 4.79 -21.48
N THR A 406 -9.92 6.11 -21.58
CA THR A 406 -10.59 6.92 -22.61
C THR A 406 -10.14 6.63 -24.04
N SER A 407 -8.90 6.13 -24.21
CA SER A 407 -8.32 5.81 -25.51
C SER A 407 -8.64 4.42 -26.03
N ARG A 408 -9.23 3.55 -25.21
CA ARG A 408 -9.50 2.14 -25.56
C ARG A 408 -10.91 1.73 -25.11
N PRO A 409 -11.80 1.30 -26.03
CA PRO A 409 -13.14 0.84 -25.65
C PRO A 409 -13.09 -0.42 -24.79
N HIS A 410 -14.02 -0.53 -23.85
CA HIS A 410 -14.18 -1.68 -22.96
C HIS A 410 -12.90 -2.04 -22.15
N LEU A 411 -12.01 -1.07 -21.95
CA LEU A 411 -10.83 -1.19 -21.09
C LEU A 411 -11.03 -0.34 -19.85
N PHE A 412 -10.81 -0.93 -18.68
CA PHE A 412 -10.94 -0.30 -17.36
C PHE A 412 -9.67 -0.51 -16.56
N ALA A 413 -9.43 0.35 -15.56
CA ALA A 413 -8.30 0.20 -14.66
C ALA A 413 -8.70 0.54 -13.22
N CYS A 414 -8.11 -0.16 -12.24
CA CYS A 414 -8.41 0.06 -10.83
C CYS A 414 -7.22 -0.22 -9.90
N GLY A 415 -7.37 0.21 -8.66
CA GLY A 415 -6.36 0.01 -7.64
C GLY A 415 -5.11 0.85 -7.92
N GLU A 416 -3.97 0.27 -7.60
CA GLU A 416 -2.64 0.87 -7.72
C GLU A 416 -2.09 0.82 -9.17
N ALA A 417 -2.82 0.22 -10.12
CA ALA A 417 -2.52 0.36 -11.54
C ALA A 417 -2.80 1.78 -12.06
N LEU A 418 -3.62 2.54 -11.33
CA LEU A 418 -3.82 3.97 -11.54
C LEU A 418 -2.76 4.77 -10.79
N ASP A 419 -2.36 5.93 -11.32
CA ASP A 419 -1.41 6.86 -10.67
C ASP A 419 -2.00 7.42 -9.37
N GLN A 420 -2.07 6.57 -8.35
CA GLN A 420 -2.66 6.89 -7.05
C GLN A 420 -1.99 6.14 -5.91
N ASP A 421 -1.55 6.89 -4.93
CA ASP A 421 -1.14 6.41 -3.62
C ASP A 421 -1.79 7.26 -2.51
N ALA A 422 -1.75 6.78 -1.29
CA ALA A 422 -2.30 7.47 -0.14
C ALA A 422 -1.43 7.28 1.11
N ASP A 423 -1.70 8.07 2.15
CA ASP A 423 -1.08 7.87 3.46
C ASP A 423 -1.36 6.45 4.00
N CYS A 424 -0.53 6.00 4.94
CA CYS A 424 -0.82 4.81 5.74
C CYS A 424 -2.11 5.00 6.55
N GLY A 425 -2.79 3.90 6.86
CA GLY A 425 -3.98 3.98 7.71
C GLY A 425 -5.27 3.48 7.05
N GLY A 426 -5.16 2.60 6.04
CA GLY A 426 -6.30 1.98 5.35
C GLY A 426 -6.73 2.72 4.09
N TYR A 427 -6.11 3.84 3.75
CA TYR A 427 -6.48 4.63 2.57
C TYR A 427 -6.18 3.88 1.26
N ASN A 428 -5.02 3.24 1.13
CA ASN A 428 -4.63 2.51 -0.08
C ASN A 428 -5.53 1.29 -0.33
N LEU A 429 -5.88 0.53 0.71
CA LEU A 429 -6.85 -0.56 0.58
C LEU A 429 -8.26 -0.04 0.32
N GLY A 430 -8.70 1.02 1.01
CA GLY A 430 -9.98 1.68 0.74
C GLY A 430 -10.11 2.11 -0.72
N TRP A 431 -9.03 2.67 -1.29
CA TRP A 431 -8.93 2.96 -2.72
C TRP A 431 -9.06 1.71 -3.59
N ALA A 432 -8.32 0.65 -3.26
CA ALA A 432 -8.33 -0.60 -4.03
C ALA A 432 -9.74 -1.22 -4.10
N TRP A 433 -10.45 -1.26 -2.97
CA TRP A 433 -11.82 -1.77 -2.93
C TRP A 433 -12.77 -0.94 -3.78
N LEU A 434 -12.83 0.37 -3.52
CA LEU A 434 -13.83 1.25 -4.13
C LEU A 434 -13.59 1.48 -5.62
N SER A 435 -12.33 1.57 -6.05
CA SER A 435 -12.00 1.63 -7.47
C SER A 435 -12.26 0.29 -8.16
N GLY A 436 -11.96 -0.83 -7.50
CA GLY A 436 -12.28 -2.16 -8.01
C GLY A 436 -13.78 -2.36 -8.22
N LEU A 437 -14.60 -2.05 -7.22
CA LEU A 437 -16.06 -2.11 -7.31
C LEU A 437 -16.57 -1.29 -8.49
N ARG A 438 -16.11 -0.04 -8.62
CA ARG A 438 -16.54 0.85 -9.71
C ARG A 438 -16.16 0.31 -11.09
N ALA A 439 -14.92 -0.14 -11.26
CA ALA A 439 -14.45 -0.70 -12.53
C ALA A 439 -15.20 -1.98 -12.89
N GLY A 440 -15.44 -2.87 -11.93
CA GLY A 440 -16.16 -4.12 -12.13
C GLY A 440 -17.62 -3.90 -12.52
N GLU A 441 -18.33 -2.99 -11.82
CA GLU A 441 -19.70 -2.59 -12.18
C GLU A 441 -19.77 -1.99 -13.59
N ALA A 442 -18.83 -1.13 -13.96
CA ALA A 442 -18.80 -0.50 -15.27
C ALA A 442 -18.46 -1.51 -16.37
N ALA A 443 -17.52 -2.42 -16.12
CA ALA A 443 -17.09 -3.44 -17.09
C ALA A 443 -18.19 -4.48 -17.37
N SER A 444 -19.14 -4.68 -16.47
CA SER A 444 -20.24 -5.64 -16.61
C SER A 444 -21.41 -5.14 -17.48
N ARG A 445 -21.48 -3.84 -17.71
CA ARG A 445 -22.50 -3.20 -18.58
C ARG A 445 -22.12 -3.27 -20.03
#